data_babc06efd43004c7e5434f89efe6d574
#
_entry.id   babc06efd43004c7e5434f89efe6d574
#
_cell.length_a   1.000
_cell.length_b   1.000
_cell.length_c   1.000
_cell.angle_alpha   90.00
_cell.angle_beta   90.00
_cell.angle_gamma   90.00
#
_symmetry.space_group_name_H-M   'P 1'
#
loop_
_entity.id
_entity.type
_entity.pdbx_description
1 polymer ?
#
loop_
_entity_poly.entity_id
_entity_poly.type
_entity_poly.pdbx_seq_one_letter_code
_entity_poly.pdbx_strand_id
1 'polypeptide(L)'
;MSTKKRRVEYISFYNHTGLEKHFSKMAKKGWLIESISNYYWTYRRIEPKDLHFCVTYYPRASDFDPEPSPEQQTFHDFCAHTGWQLCCTWHQMQVFYNEKEDPIPLETDPVLEVETLHKACKKNFLPSYFLLLALGLIMGGSVIARVFADPIGLLSDASQLFTGFCFFCVAVISIAELGAYFTWYIKAKKAAQDGIFVDTPSTAKLQLSIVILTLIALIVWLINLVFSGDPIYTWVALLMFGYVIALTAIVNGIKHGLKKAKASRGVNKFLTIFACFALSFVMMGVVVWLTMSVTNADLLERNPEIYEKAPLTLSDLIEIDKDKYMSENRLNQTVLLSERVVHQRKPFDTEGTSTAPDLRYRIITVKVPFLYEWCKDQMYYDQDETNSNEWPVGNRMVYKEQDPIPWGADEVYRLYSEEGWWAYTYLLCYEDQIIEIRFDWEPTAEQMEIVAQKLNP
;
A
#
# COMPACT_ATOMS: atom_id res chain seq x y z
N MET A 1 -33.33 23.96 -2.82
CA MET A 1 -31.88 24.11 -2.50
C MET A 1 -31.52 23.10 -1.42
N SER A 2 -30.36 22.43 -1.52
CA SER A 2 -29.96 21.46 -0.48
C SER A 2 -29.73 22.14 0.86
N THR A 3 -30.35 21.63 1.91
CA THR A 3 -30.22 22.16 3.29
C THR A 3 -28.91 21.70 3.94
N LYS A 4 -28.25 20.68 3.38
CA LYS A 4 -26.99 20.11 3.87
C LYS A 4 -25.96 20.00 2.75
N LYS A 5 -24.68 20.16 3.11
CA LYS A 5 -23.52 20.03 2.23
C LYS A 5 -22.49 19.13 2.89
N ARG A 6 -21.98 18.13 2.15
CA ARG A 6 -20.87 17.27 2.59
C ARG A 6 -19.59 17.65 1.86
N ARG A 7 -18.48 17.67 2.59
CA ARG A 7 -17.14 17.96 2.03
C ARG A 7 -16.09 17.07 2.67
N VAL A 8 -15.10 16.68 1.89
CA VAL A 8 -13.87 16.08 2.40
C VAL A 8 -12.92 17.24 2.70
N GLU A 9 -12.41 17.29 3.92
CA GLU A 9 -11.50 18.35 4.35
C GLU A 9 -10.21 17.73 4.89
N TYR A 10 -9.07 18.34 4.59
CA TYR A 10 -7.73 17.86 4.94
C TYR A 10 -7.10 18.83 5.95
N ILE A 11 -7.63 18.84 7.17
CA ILE A 11 -7.12 19.68 8.26
C ILE A 11 -6.76 18.78 9.44
N SER A 12 -5.52 18.89 9.93
CA SER A 12 -5.00 18.03 10.99
C SER A 12 -5.72 18.26 12.31
N PHE A 13 -5.86 17.19 13.12
CA PHE A 13 -6.57 17.23 14.40
C PHE A 13 -6.09 18.35 15.33
N TYR A 14 -4.80 18.64 15.37
CA TYR A 14 -4.21 19.66 16.25
C TYR A 14 -4.27 21.09 15.66
N ASN A 15 -4.67 21.26 14.40
CA ASN A 15 -4.67 22.55 13.74
C ASN A 15 -5.94 23.36 14.07
N HIS A 16 -6.12 23.72 15.36
CA HIS A 16 -7.30 24.44 15.84
C HIS A 16 -7.44 25.82 15.18
N THR A 17 -6.36 26.61 15.08
CA THR A 17 -6.43 27.94 14.46
C THR A 17 -6.79 27.88 12.96
N GLY A 18 -6.31 26.86 12.27
CA GLY A 18 -6.69 26.59 10.87
C GLY A 18 -8.16 26.19 10.72
N LEU A 19 -8.68 25.38 11.67
CA LEU A 19 -10.09 25.00 11.74
C LEU A 19 -11.01 26.19 11.97
N GLU A 20 -10.68 27.06 12.92
CA GLU A 20 -11.44 28.29 13.23
C GLU A 20 -11.52 29.20 12.02
N LYS A 21 -10.38 29.49 11.38
CA LYS A 21 -10.30 30.27 10.13
C LYS A 21 -11.13 29.65 9.00
N HIS A 22 -11.11 28.30 8.90
CA HIS A 22 -11.89 27.57 7.89
C HIS A 22 -13.40 27.69 8.16
N PHE A 23 -13.85 27.45 9.39
CA PHE A 23 -15.28 27.54 9.75
C PHE A 23 -15.84 28.95 9.61
N SER A 24 -15.09 29.99 9.99
CA SER A 24 -15.47 31.39 9.78
C SER A 24 -15.65 31.68 8.28
N LYS A 25 -14.74 31.21 7.42
CA LYS A 25 -14.86 31.32 5.97
C LYS A 25 -16.10 30.59 5.41
N MET A 26 -16.46 29.46 6.01
CA MET A 26 -17.66 28.70 5.60
C MET A 26 -18.92 29.39 6.05
N ALA A 27 -18.98 29.96 7.25
CA ALA A 27 -20.11 30.70 7.77
C ALA A 27 -20.43 31.96 6.94
N LYS A 28 -19.40 32.70 6.50
CA LYS A 28 -19.55 33.82 5.55
C LYS A 28 -20.15 33.40 4.20
N LYS A 29 -20.03 32.10 3.83
CA LYS A 29 -20.67 31.52 2.63
C LYS A 29 -22.05 30.91 2.92
N GLY A 30 -22.56 31.05 4.13
CA GLY A 30 -23.85 30.52 4.57
C GLY A 30 -23.82 29.03 4.90
N TRP A 31 -22.70 28.51 5.43
CA TRP A 31 -22.55 27.10 5.84
C TRP A 31 -21.97 26.98 7.23
N LEU A 32 -22.75 26.45 8.18
CA LEU A 32 -22.33 26.15 9.54
C LEU A 32 -22.01 24.68 9.67
N ILE A 33 -20.87 24.35 10.30
CA ILE A 33 -20.52 22.97 10.61
C ILE A 33 -21.56 22.32 11.51
N GLU A 34 -22.02 21.12 11.13
CA GLU A 34 -23.01 20.34 11.89
C GLU A 34 -22.41 19.06 12.48
N SER A 35 -21.51 18.41 11.72
CA SER A 35 -20.80 17.23 12.19
C SER A 35 -19.48 17.02 11.46
N ILE A 36 -18.51 16.45 12.16
CA ILE A 36 -17.20 16.05 11.65
C ILE A 36 -17.12 14.54 11.73
N SER A 37 -16.68 13.90 10.64
CA SER A 37 -16.38 12.47 10.59
C SER A 37 -15.02 12.24 9.92
N ASN A 38 -14.50 11.01 9.99
CA ASN A 38 -13.22 10.64 9.36
C ASN A 38 -13.26 10.68 7.83
N TYR A 39 -14.45 10.71 7.21
CA TYR A 39 -14.61 10.63 5.75
C TYR A 39 -15.06 11.94 5.13
N TYR A 40 -15.99 12.64 5.79
CA TYR A 40 -16.55 13.90 5.32
C TYR A 40 -17.08 14.72 6.48
N TRP A 41 -17.13 16.03 6.29
CA TRP A 41 -17.75 16.97 7.21
C TRP A 41 -19.08 17.42 6.65
N THR A 42 -20.08 17.54 7.51
CA THR A 42 -21.43 17.94 7.12
C THR A 42 -21.68 19.36 7.61
N TYR A 43 -22.11 20.20 6.69
CA TYR A 43 -22.50 21.57 6.95
C TYR A 43 -24.00 21.72 6.74
N ARG A 44 -24.67 22.50 7.62
CA ARG A 44 -26.06 22.95 7.44
C ARG A 44 -26.07 24.32 6.80
N ARG A 45 -27.14 24.60 6.03
CA ARG A 45 -27.35 25.93 5.44
C ARG A 45 -27.78 26.91 6.52
N ILE A 46 -27.18 28.08 6.54
CA ILE A 46 -27.52 29.24 7.34
C ILE A 46 -27.53 30.49 6.46
N GLU A 47 -28.06 31.61 6.95
CA GLU A 47 -27.81 32.92 6.35
C GLU A 47 -26.30 33.24 6.46
N PRO A 48 -25.69 33.80 5.42
CA PRO A 48 -24.28 34.24 5.49
C PRO A 48 -24.06 35.19 6.66
N LYS A 49 -23.24 34.80 7.61
CA LYS A 49 -22.89 35.58 8.79
C LYS A 49 -21.40 35.57 9.05
N ASP A 50 -20.89 36.64 9.64
CA ASP A 50 -19.55 36.65 10.22
C ASP A 50 -19.67 36.07 11.64
N LEU A 51 -19.18 34.84 11.78
CA LEU A 51 -19.21 34.11 13.04
C LEU A 51 -17.78 33.90 13.52
N HIS A 52 -17.58 34.06 14.83
CA HIS A 52 -16.36 33.68 15.51
C HIS A 52 -16.43 32.22 15.88
N PHE A 53 -15.33 31.47 15.67
CA PHE A 53 -15.24 30.07 16.05
C PHE A 53 -14.13 29.89 17.07
N CYS A 54 -14.34 28.95 17.99
CA CYS A 54 -13.34 28.47 18.93
C CYS A 54 -13.33 26.95 18.88
N VAL A 55 -12.14 26.38 18.65
CA VAL A 55 -11.91 24.94 18.63
C VAL A 55 -11.07 24.57 19.84
N THR A 56 -11.69 23.98 20.83
CA THR A 56 -11.02 23.56 22.07
C THR A 56 -11.06 22.04 22.22
N TYR A 57 -10.33 21.52 23.19
CA TYR A 57 -10.17 20.08 23.39
C TYR A 57 -10.59 19.68 24.81
N TYR A 58 -11.37 18.60 24.89
CA TYR A 58 -11.69 17.96 26.17
C TYR A 58 -11.01 16.59 26.25
N PRO A 59 -9.81 16.49 26.87
CA PRO A 59 -8.96 15.29 26.79
C PRO A 59 -9.59 14.01 27.37
N ARG A 60 -10.63 14.15 28.24
CA ARG A 60 -11.34 13.00 28.81
C ARG A 60 -12.40 12.40 27.89
N ALA A 61 -12.87 13.13 26.87
CA ALA A 61 -13.85 12.63 25.91
C ALA A 61 -13.29 11.46 25.08
N SER A 62 -14.21 10.62 24.61
CA SER A 62 -13.90 9.51 23.72
C SER A 62 -14.98 9.33 22.68
N ASP A 63 -14.60 8.89 21.49
CA ASP A 63 -15.53 8.57 20.43
C ASP A 63 -16.43 7.35 20.74
N PHE A 64 -16.09 6.61 21.79
CA PHE A 64 -16.88 5.47 22.29
C PHE A 64 -17.88 5.86 23.40
N ASP A 65 -17.90 7.13 23.82
CA ASP A 65 -18.84 7.58 24.82
C ASP A 65 -20.26 7.66 24.24
N PRO A 66 -21.27 7.12 24.90
CA PRO A 66 -22.65 7.24 24.45
C PRO A 66 -23.16 8.70 24.52
N GLU A 67 -22.79 9.40 25.57
CA GLU A 67 -23.20 10.79 25.88
C GLU A 67 -21.99 11.55 26.47
N PRO A 68 -21.94 12.90 26.42
CA PRO A 68 -20.96 13.68 27.13
C PRO A 68 -20.98 13.38 28.63
N SER A 69 -19.81 13.35 29.27
CA SER A 69 -19.76 13.19 30.75
C SER A 69 -20.41 14.38 31.46
N PRO A 70 -20.85 14.22 32.74
CA PRO A 70 -21.40 15.35 33.51
C PRO A 70 -20.48 16.56 33.55
N GLU A 71 -19.16 16.33 33.70
CA GLU A 71 -18.19 17.43 33.72
C GLU A 71 -18.06 18.09 32.32
N GLN A 72 -18.17 17.31 31.24
CA GLN A 72 -18.22 17.85 29.89
C GLN A 72 -19.50 18.66 29.63
N GLN A 73 -20.62 18.21 30.13
CA GLN A 73 -21.88 18.96 30.05
C GLN A 73 -21.78 20.27 30.82
N THR A 74 -21.24 20.27 32.04
CA THR A 74 -20.97 21.50 32.84
C THR A 74 -20.06 22.47 32.06
N PHE A 75 -19.06 21.97 31.36
CA PHE A 75 -18.22 22.82 30.52
C PHE A 75 -18.99 23.39 29.32
N HIS A 76 -19.89 22.62 28.69
CA HIS A 76 -20.76 23.12 27.61
C HIS A 76 -21.72 24.22 28.13
N ASP A 77 -22.32 24.01 29.30
CA ASP A 77 -23.21 24.99 29.94
C ASP A 77 -22.45 26.27 30.26
N PHE A 78 -21.25 26.17 30.80
CA PHE A 78 -20.41 27.34 31.05
C PHE A 78 -20.13 28.11 29.75
N CYS A 79 -19.74 27.42 28.65
CA CYS A 79 -19.54 28.05 27.35
C CYS A 79 -20.80 28.74 26.84
N ALA A 80 -21.97 28.12 27.02
CA ALA A 80 -23.26 28.69 26.61
C ALA A 80 -23.58 29.98 27.37
N HIS A 81 -23.33 30.06 28.69
CA HIS A 81 -23.52 31.25 29.48
C HIS A 81 -22.62 32.42 29.05
N THR A 82 -21.46 32.14 28.49
CA THR A 82 -20.54 33.16 27.92
C THR A 82 -20.88 33.55 26.47
N GLY A 83 -21.91 32.93 25.89
CA GLY A 83 -22.41 33.20 24.55
C GLY A 83 -21.86 32.30 23.45
N TRP A 84 -21.07 31.28 23.82
CA TRP A 84 -20.56 30.31 22.90
C TRP A 84 -21.49 29.12 22.74
N GLN A 85 -21.94 28.85 21.51
CA GLN A 85 -22.83 27.75 21.19
C GLN A 85 -22.04 26.57 20.60
N LEU A 86 -22.29 25.36 21.08
CA LEU A 86 -21.68 24.15 20.58
C LEU A 86 -22.21 23.80 19.18
N CYS A 87 -21.36 23.70 18.18
CA CYS A 87 -21.68 23.16 16.86
C CYS A 87 -21.68 21.65 16.83
N CYS A 88 -20.52 21.06 17.17
CA CYS A 88 -20.30 19.64 17.14
C CYS A 88 -19.09 19.24 17.98
N THR A 89 -18.99 17.94 18.25
CA THR A 89 -17.82 17.31 18.87
C THR A 89 -17.26 16.22 17.96
N TRP A 90 -15.95 16.06 17.96
CA TRP A 90 -15.26 14.98 17.25
C TRP A 90 -14.07 14.48 18.07
N HIS A 91 -14.13 13.25 18.56
CA HIS A 91 -13.19 12.71 19.56
C HIS A 91 -13.08 13.64 20.77
N GLN A 92 -11.90 14.21 21.02
CA GLN A 92 -11.65 15.19 22.07
C GLN A 92 -11.91 16.63 21.64
N MET A 93 -12.02 16.88 20.35
CA MET A 93 -12.23 18.21 19.79
C MET A 93 -13.68 18.65 19.92
N GLN A 94 -13.89 19.91 20.28
CA GLN A 94 -15.19 20.56 20.43
C GLN A 94 -15.15 21.88 19.68
N VAL A 95 -16.18 22.12 18.87
CA VAL A 95 -16.27 23.30 18.02
C VAL A 95 -17.41 24.16 18.52
N PHE A 96 -17.10 25.38 18.93
CA PHE A 96 -18.05 26.37 19.34
C PHE A 96 -18.08 27.55 18.36
N TYR A 97 -19.20 28.28 18.32
CA TYR A 97 -19.33 29.53 17.61
C TYR A 97 -20.00 30.61 18.47
N ASN A 98 -19.72 31.87 18.13
CA ASN A 98 -20.31 33.02 18.77
C ASN A 98 -20.75 34.05 17.71
N GLU A 99 -21.91 34.69 17.92
CA GLU A 99 -22.47 35.69 16.99
C GLU A 99 -22.14 37.15 17.37
N LYS A 100 -21.50 37.37 18.52
CA LYS A 100 -21.09 38.70 18.96
C LYS A 100 -19.89 39.18 18.13
N GLU A 101 -19.81 40.49 17.89
CA GLU A 101 -18.67 41.08 17.15
C GLU A 101 -17.36 40.95 17.90
N ASP A 102 -17.39 41.05 19.24
CA ASP A 102 -16.19 40.90 20.11
C ASP A 102 -16.52 39.92 21.26
N PRO A 103 -16.44 38.61 20.99
CA PRO A 103 -16.72 37.62 22.00
C PRO A 103 -15.53 37.47 22.95
N ILE A 104 -15.81 37.29 24.24
CA ILE A 104 -14.77 36.93 25.22
C ILE A 104 -14.20 35.57 24.80
N PRO A 105 -12.87 35.43 24.60
CA PRO A 105 -12.25 34.16 24.26
C PRO A 105 -12.56 33.09 25.31
N LEU A 106 -12.78 31.83 24.85
CA LEU A 106 -12.93 30.70 25.76
C LEU A 106 -11.61 30.31 26.44
N GLU A 107 -10.53 30.45 25.70
CA GLU A 107 -9.17 30.17 26.20
C GLU A 107 -8.40 31.50 26.31
N THR A 108 -8.06 31.85 27.55
CA THR A 108 -7.36 33.12 27.89
C THR A 108 -5.94 32.86 28.40
N ASP A 109 -5.62 31.59 28.67
CA ASP A 109 -4.31 31.16 29.15
C ASP A 109 -3.61 30.27 28.09
N PRO A 110 -2.58 30.76 27.40
CA PRO A 110 -1.87 30.01 26.38
C PRO A 110 -1.15 28.76 26.94
N VAL A 111 -0.79 28.73 28.22
CA VAL A 111 -0.17 27.54 28.84
C VAL A 111 -1.20 26.42 28.95
N LEU A 112 -2.41 26.76 29.41
CA LEU A 112 -3.52 25.80 29.51
C LEU A 112 -3.95 25.28 28.15
N GLU A 113 -4.02 26.14 27.11
CA GLU A 113 -4.33 25.75 25.73
C GLU A 113 -3.34 24.70 25.23
N VAL A 114 -2.03 24.99 25.28
CA VAL A 114 -0.98 24.08 24.80
C VAL A 114 -0.99 22.76 25.56
N GLU A 115 -1.18 22.77 26.88
CA GLU A 115 -1.25 21.55 27.69
C GLU A 115 -2.48 20.71 27.35
N THR A 116 -3.64 21.34 27.21
CA THR A 116 -4.92 20.67 26.91
C THR A 116 -4.87 20.01 25.55
N LEU A 117 -4.40 20.74 24.53
CA LEU A 117 -4.20 20.21 23.19
C LEU A 117 -3.19 19.05 23.19
N HIS A 118 -2.06 19.22 23.89
CA HIS A 118 -1.07 18.15 23.99
C HIS A 118 -1.63 16.89 24.68
N LYS A 119 -2.42 17.03 25.76
CA LYS A 119 -3.11 15.91 26.44
C LYS A 119 -4.09 15.21 25.50
N ALA A 120 -4.81 15.95 24.65
CA ALA A 120 -5.71 15.38 23.65
C ALA A 120 -4.93 14.64 22.54
N CYS A 121 -3.87 15.25 22.02
CA CYS A 121 -3.00 14.65 20.99
C CYS A 121 -2.35 13.35 21.47
N LYS A 122 -1.90 13.27 22.73
CA LYS A 122 -1.35 12.02 23.32
C LYS A 122 -2.32 10.86 23.29
N LYS A 123 -3.64 11.10 23.34
CA LYS A 123 -4.64 10.03 23.35
C LYS A 123 -5.05 9.53 21.98
N ASN A 124 -4.95 10.37 20.97
CA ASN A 124 -5.52 10.08 19.68
C ASN A 124 -4.52 10.27 18.53
N PHE A 125 -4.05 11.49 18.35
CA PHE A 125 -3.20 11.88 17.23
C PHE A 125 -1.84 11.16 17.24
N LEU A 126 -1.06 11.33 18.31
CA LEU A 126 0.30 10.79 18.39
C LEU A 126 0.37 9.27 18.25
N PRO A 127 -0.42 8.45 19.01
CA PRO A 127 -0.37 7.00 18.85
C PRO A 127 -0.70 6.52 17.45
N SER A 128 -1.68 7.17 16.79
CA SER A 128 -2.09 6.82 15.44
C SER A 128 -0.99 7.10 14.41
N TYR A 129 -0.37 8.28 14.46
CA TYR A 129 0.70 8.64 13.52
C TYR A 129 2.01 7.92 13.80
N PHE A 130 2.35 7.59 15.05
CA PHE A 130 3.49 6.73 15.34
C PHE A 130 3.27 5.29 14.84
N LEU A 131 2.05 4.75 14.98
CA LEU A 131 1.71 3.45 14.42
C LEU A 131 1.80 3.46 12.89
N LEU A 132 1.23 4.47 12.22
CA LEU A 132 1.31 4.62 10.77
C LEU A 132 2.76 4.78 10.30
N LEU A 133 3.58 5.54 11.01
CA LEU A 133 5.01 5.67 10.71
C LEU A 133 5.74 4.34 10.85
N ALA A 134 5.50 3.60 11.92
CA ALA A 134 6.11 2.29 12.14
C ALA A 134 5.71 1.31 11.01
N LEU A 135 4.42 1.25 10.65
CA LEU A 135 3.94 0.44 9.54
C LEU A 135 4.58 0.87 8.20
N GLY A 136 4.62 2.18 7.92
CA GLY A 136 5.24 2.72 6.71
C GLY A 136 6.73 2.38 6.62
N LEU A 137 7.47 2.46 7.74
CA LEU A 137 8.90 2.13 7.77
C LEU A 137 9.16 0.61 7.66
N ILE A 138 8.38 -0.23 8.34
CA ILE A 138 8.54 -1.69 8.30
C ILE A 138 8.18 -2.21 6.90
N MET A 139 7.00 -1.88 6.40
CA MET A 139 6.53 -2.36 5.10
C MET A 139 7.28 -1.70 3.93
N GLY A 140 7.54 -0.39 4.00
CA GLY A 140 8.39 0.30 3.02
C GLY A 140 9.84 -0.21 3.04
N GLY A 141 10.38 -0.50 4.21
CA GLY A 141 11.71 -1.10 4.38
C GLY A 141 11.80 -2.50 3.76
N SER A 142 10.76 -3.32 3.85
CA SER A 142 10.73 -4.63 3.19
C SER A 142 10.77 -4.51 1.65
N VAL A 143 10.12 -3.49 1.08
CA VAL A 143 10.18 -3.21 -0.36
C VAL A 143 11.58 -2.72 -0.76
N ILE A 144 12.21 -1.86 0.05
CA ILE A 144 13.59 -1.42 -0.17
C ILE A 144 14.56 -2.61 -0.11
N ALA A 145 14.39 -3.53 0.84
CA ALA A 145 15.22 -4.73 0.92
C ALA A 145 15.10 -5.60 -0.36
N ARG A 146 13.92 -5.66 -0.98
CA ARG A 146 13.71 -6.36 -2.25
C ARG A 146 14.39 -5.68 -3.44
N VAL A 147 14.58 -4.36 -3.42
CA VAL A 147 15.37 -3.66 -4.45
C VAL A 147 16.80 -4.21 -4.54
N PHE A 148 17.33 -4.71 -3.41
CA PHE A 148 18.68 -5.30 -3.35
C PHE A 148 18.67 -6.81 -3.53
N ALA A 149 17.59 -7.51 -3.18
CA ALA A 149 17.52 -8.98 -3.23
C ALA A 149 16.99 -9.51 -4.57
N ASP A 150 15.95 -8.89 -5.14
CA ASP A 150 15.34 -9.27 -6.43
C ASP A 150 14.75 -8.02 -7.09
N PRO A 151 15.61 -7.17 -7.66
CA PRO A 151 15.18 -5.92 -8.26
C PRO A 151 14.32 -6.11 -9.51
N ILE A 152 14.59 -7.12 -10.31
CA ILE A 152 13.86 -7.42 -11.55
C ILE A 152 12.43 -7.87 -11.19
N GLY A 153 12.29 -8.83 -10.27
CA GLY A 153 10.98 -9.28 -9.80
C GLY A 153 10.16 -8.16 -9.13
N LEU A 154 10.83 -7.23 -8.41
CA LEU A 154 10.15 -6.06 -7.87
C LEU A 154 9.66 -5.12 -8.97
N LEU A 155 10.49 -4.79 -9.95
CA LEU A 155 10.15 -3.83 -11.00
C LEU A 155 9.17 -4.40 -12.03
N SER A 156 9.07 -5.72 -12.16
CA SER A 156 8.07 -6.39 -12.99
C SER A 156 6.70 -6.49 -12.32
N ASP A 157 6.63 -6.43 -10.98
CA ASP A 157 5.38 -6.60 -10.22
C ASP A 157 4.72 -5.25 -9.89
N ALA A 158 3.68 -4.90 -10.66
CA ALA A 158 2.92 -3.68 -10.46
C ALA A 158 2.26 -3.58 -9.06
N SER A 159 1.87 -4.71 -8.46
CA SER A 159 1.23 -4.73 -7.14
C SER A 159 2.23 -4.43 -6.03
N GLN A 160 3.46 -4.93 -6.15
CA GLN A 160 4.53 -4.62 -5.21
C GLN A 160 4.97 -3.15 -5.31
N LEU A 161 5.12 -2.62 -6.54
CA LEU A 161 5.42 -1.20 -6.75
C LEU A 161 4.34 -0.29 -6.18
N PHE A 162 3.07 -0.60 -6.43
CA PHE A 162 1.95 0.17 -5.88
C PHE A 162 1.90 0.11 -4.35
N THR A 163 2.10 -1.08 -3.78
CA THR A 163 2.13 -1.28 -2.32
C THR A 163 3.29 -0.50 -1.67
N GLY A 164 4.48 -0.58 -2.25
CA GLY A 164 5.65 0.18 -1.80
C GLY A 164 5.42 1.68 -1.84
N PHE A 165 4.85 2.18 -2.93
CA PHE A 165 4.48 3.58 -3.08
C PHE A 165 3.47 4.03 -2.02
N CYS A 166 2.43 3.23 -1.72
CA CYS A 166 1.46 3.53 -0.68
C CYS A 166 2.11 3.63 0.71
N PHE A 167 2.98 2.69 1.09
CA PHE A 167 3.68 2.75 2.37
C PHE A 167 4.66 3.90 2.45
N PHE A 168 5.34 4.24 1.36
CA PHE A 168 6.16 5.45 1.28
C PHE A 168 5.32 6.71 1.52
N CYS A 169 4.16 6.85 0.87
CA CYS A 169 3.24 7.96 1.10
C CYS A 169 2.77 8.05 2.55
N VAL A 170 2.43 6.91 3.17
CA VAL A 170 2.04 6.85 4.59
C VAL A 170 3.18 7.31 5.50
N ALA A 171 4.41 6.88 5.24
CA ALA A 171 5.58 7.32 6.01
C ALA A 171 5.82 8.82 5.86
N VAL A 172 5.76 9.38 4.64
CA VAL A 172 5.96 10.82 4.38
C VAL A 172 4.90 11.67 5.09
N ILE A 173 3.61 11.27 5.01
CA ILE A 173 2.53 11.98 5.72
C ILE A 173 2.79 11.93 7.22
N SER A 174 3.15 10.76 7.76
CA SER A 174 3.36 10.59 9.19
C SER A 174 4.54 11.41 9.71
N ILE A 175 5.64 11.45 8.96
CA ILE A 175 6.81 12.29 9.30
C ILE A 175 6.44 13.77 9.26
N ALA A 176 5.72 14.20 8.22
CA ALA A 176 5.32 15.59 8.06
C ALA A 176 4.37 16.05 9.18
N GLU A 177 3.37 15.24 9.52
CA GLU A 177 2.40 15.53 10.58
C GLU A 177 3.05 15.58 11.96
N LEU A 178 3.86 14.56 12.30
CA LEU A 178 4.58 14.52 13.57
C LEU A 178 5.61 15.66 13.64
N GLY A 179 6.34 15.92 12.56
CA GLY A 179 7.33 17.01 12.50
C GLY A 179 6.69 18.39 12.67
N ALA A 180 5.59 18.66 11.97
CA ALA A 180 4.84 19.90 12.08
C ALA A 180 4.28 20.09 13.52
N TYR A 181 3.69 19.02 14.08
CA TYR A 181 3.16 19.03 15.44
C TYR A 181 4.26 19.30 16.48
N PHE A 182 5.36 18.56 16.46
CA PHE A 182 6.43 18.73 17.46
C PHE A 182 7.12 20.09 17.35
N THR A 183 7.33 20.56 16.11
CA THR A 183 7.89 21.90 15.88
C THR A 183 6.98 22.98 16.46
N TRP A 184 5.68 22.88 16.23
CA TRP A 184 4.68 23.78 16.82
C TRP A 184 4.69 23.67 18.35
N TYR A 185 4.61 22.46 18.89
CA TYR A 185 4.52 22.23 20.34
C TYR A 185 5.70 22.85 21.12
N ILE A 186 6.92 22.66 20.59
CA ILE A 186 8.13 23.26 21.22
C ILE A 186 8.06 24.79 21.19
N LYS A 187 7.68 25.37 20.07
CA LYS A 187 7.54 26.84 19.91
C LYS A 187 6.41 27.39 20.79
N ALA A 188 5.24 26.76 20.74
CA ALA A 188 4.07 27.18 21.49
C ALA A 188 4.28 27.07 23.00
N LYS A 189 4.93 25.99 23.48
CA LYS A 189 5.26 25.81 24.90
C LYS A 189 6.20 26.91 25.41
N LYS A 190 7.14 27.36 24.59
CA LYS A 190 8.06 28.47 24.96
C LYS A 190 7.32 29.81 24.96
N ALA A 191 6.58 30.12 23.90
CA ALA A 191 5.84 31.37 23.76
C ALA A 191 4.72 31.53 24.81
N ALA A 192 4.10 30.41 25.20
CA ALA A 192 3.05 30.41 26.23
C ALA A 192 3.56 30.90 27.60
N GLN A 193 4.84 30.69 27.93
CA GLN A 193 5.46 31.21 29.16
C GLN A 193 5.52 32.75 29.14
N ASP A 194 5.56 33.35 27.98
CA ASP A 194 5.56 34.80 27.75
C ASP A 194 4.12 35.33 27.52
N GLY A 195 3.08 34.50 27.72
CA GLY A 195 1.68 34.89 27.51
C GLY A 195 1.25 34.97 26.04
N ILE A 196 2.01 34.37 25.11
CA ILE A 196 1.79 34.52 23.65
C ILE A 196 1.18 33.23 23.09
N PHE A 197 0.05 33.38 22.36
CA PHE A 197 -0.57 32.31 21.55
C PHE A 197 0.18 32.11 20.23
N VAL A 198 0.32 30.87 19.77
CA VAL A 198 1.02 30.51 18.54
C VAL A 198 0.11 29.75 17.58
N ASP A 199 -0.11 30.30 16.41
CA ASP A 199 -0.87 29.64 15.33
C ASP A 199 -0.32 28.26 14.99
N THR A 200 -1.21 27.30 14.78
CA THR A 200 -0.86 25.93 14.38
C THR A 200 -0.56 25.85 12.89
N PRO A 201 0.50 25.09 12.49
CA PRO A 201 0.85 24.94 11.07
C PRO A 201 -0.15 24.06 10.33
N SER A 202 -0.24 24.26 9.02
CA SER A 202 -1.12 23.49 8.14
C SER A 202 -0.32 22.61 7.19
N THR A 203 -0.59 21.31 7.22
CA THR A 203 -0.07 20.31 6.30
C THR A 203 -1.04 19.93 5.17
N ALA A 204 -2.20 20.61 5.13
CA ALA A 204 -3.32 20.29 4.24
C ALA A 204 -2.94 20.19 2.76
N LYS A 205 -2.05 21.08 2.26
CA LYS A 205 -1.61 21.04 0.86
C LYS A 205 -0.78 19.79 0.56
N LEU A 206 0.11 19.40 1.46
CA LEU A 206 0.92 18.17 1.33
C LEU A 206 0.02 16.94 1.36
N GLN A 207 -0.87 16.85 2.33
CA GLN A 207 -1.84 15.74 2.41
C GLN A 207 -2.66 15.61 1.13
N LEU A 208 -3.23 16.71 0.63
CA LEU A 208 -3.99 16.72 -0.62
C LEU A 208 -3.15 16.26 -1.81
N SER A 209 -1.91 16.74 -1.93
CA SER A 209 -1.01 16.34 -3.02
C SER A 209 -0.72 14.85 -2.98
N ILE A 210 -0.44 14.30 -1.81
CA ILE A 210 -0.16 12.85 -1.64
C ILE A 210 -1.41 12.03 -1.94
N VAL A 211 -2.60 12.46 -1.49
CA VAL A 211 -3.86 11.78 -1.82
C VAL A 211 -4.10 11.75 -3.33
N ILE A 212 -3.88 12.87 -4.03
CA ILE A 212 -4.01 12.92 -5.49
C ILE A 212 -3.02 11.97 -6.16
N LEU A 213 -1.75 11.97 -5.74
CA LEU A 213 -0.73 11.06 -6.27
C LEU A 213 -1.09 9.58 -6.02
N THR A 214 -1.58 9.26 -4.82
CA THR A 214 -2.03 7.90 -4.49
C THR A 214 -3.23 7.48 -5.33
N LEU A 215 -4.17 8.38 -5.61
CA LEU A 215 -5.30 8.09 -6.50
C LEU A 215 -4.85 7.87 -7.96
N ILE A 216 -3.90 8.63 -8.45
CA ILE A 216 -3.31 8.41 -9.77
C ILE A 216 -2.62 7.06 -9.82
N ALA A 217 -1.78 6.74 -8.83
CA ALA A 217 -1.11 5.44 -8.75
C ALA A 217 -2.10 4.27 -8.67
N LEU A 218 -3.20 4.43 -7.92
CA LEU A 218 -4.29 3.45 -7.86
C LEU A 218 -4.93 3.22 -9.22
N ILE A 219 -5.22 4.29 -9.97
CA ILE A 219 -5.80 4.18 -11.32
C ILE A 219 -4.84 3.44 -12.25
N VAL A 220 -3.56 3.80 -12.26
CA VAL A 220 -2.53 3.14 -13.06
C VAL A 220 -2.43 1.66 -12.71
N TRP A 221 -2.43 1.32 -11.42
CA TRP A 221 -2.40 -0.05 -10.95
C TRP A 221 -3.65 -0.84 -11.36
N LEU A 222 -4.84 -0.26 -11.25
CA LEU A 222 -6.10 -0.91 -11.70
C LEU A 222 -6.11 -1.14 -13.21
N ILE A 223 -5.62 -0.18 -14.00
CA ILE A 223 -5.48 -0.34 -15.45
C ILE A 223 -4.53 -1.52 -15.73
N ASN A 224 -3.36 -1.53 -15.11
CA ASN A 224 -2.41 -2.64 -15.28
C ASN A 224 -3.03 -3.99 -14.90
N LEU A 225 -3.76 -4.07 -13.79
CA LEU A 225 -4.43 -5.28 -13.33
C LEU A 225 -5.45 -5.82 -14.35
N VAL A 226 -6.25 -4.94 -14.95
CA VAL A 226 -7.24 -5.32 -15.97
C VAL A 226 -6.56 -5.80 -17.26
N PHE A 227 -5.46 -5.16 -17.66
CA PHE A 227 -4.74 -5.51 -18.90
C PHE A 227 -3.74 -6.66 -18.73
N SER A 228 -3.40 -7.08 -17.48
CA SER A 228 -2.53 -8.24 -17.22
C SER A 228 -3.14 -9.58 -17.66
N GLY A 229 -4.44 -9.60 -17.93
CA GLY A 229 -5.14 -10.75 -18.53
C GLY A 229 -5.48 -11.87 -17.55
N ASP A 230 -5.09 -11.79 -16.28
CA ASP A 230 -5.47 -12.78 -15.28
C ASP A 230 -6.73 -12.34 -14.52
N PRO A 231 -7.89 -12.96 -14.80
CA PRO A 231 -9.15 -12.59 -14.17
C PRO A 231 -9.16 -12.86 -12.66
N ILE A 232 -8.37 -13.83 -12.18
CA ILE A 232 -8.38 -14.25 -10.76
C ILE A 232 -7.81 -13.13 -9.89
N TYR A 233 -6.65 -12.57 -10.24
CA TYR A 233 -6.05 -11.45 -9.50
C TYR A 233 -6.95 -10.22 -9.49
N THR A 234 -7.67 -9.98 -10.60
CA THR A 234 -8.66 -8.89 -10.68
C THR A 234 -9.81 -9.11 -9.70
N TRP A 235 -10.37 -10.32 -9.64
CA TRP A 235 -11.45 -10.66 -8.69
C TRP A 235 -10.99 -10.59 -7.24
N VAL A 236 -9.79 -11.11 -6.91
CA VAL A 236 -9.21 -11.01 -5.55
C VAL A 236 -9.03 -9.55 -5.14
N ALA A 237 -8.51 -8.70 -6.02
CA ALA A 237 -8.36 -7.28 -5.73
C ALA A 237 -9.70 -6.59 -5.47
N LEU A 238 -10.71 -6.81 -6.32
CA LEU A 238 -12.06 -6.26 -6.13
C LEU A 238 -12.69 -6.74 -4.81
N LEU A 239 -12.52 -8.01 -4.46
CA LEU A 239 -12.97 -8.57 -3.19
C LEU A 239 -12.29 -7.91 -2.00
N MET A 240 -10.97 -7.67 -2.07
CA MET A 240 -10.22 -6.97 -1.01
C MET A 240 -10.70 -5.52 -0.83
N PHE A 241 -10.94 -4.78 -1.92
CA PHE A 241 -11.51 -3.43 -1.84
C PHE A 241 -12.93 -3.44 -1.25
N GLY A 242 -13.78 -4.33 -1.72
CA GLY A 242 -15.14 -4.51 -1.19
C GLY A 242 -15.13 -4.83 0.31
N TYR A 243 -14.19 -5.69 0.73
CA TYR A 243 -13.98 -6.02 2.14
C TYR A 243 -13.60 -4.81 2.99
N VAL A 244 -12.63 -4.00 2.59
CA VAL A 244 -12.22 -2.81 3.35
C VAL A 244 -13.38 -1.85 3.54
N ILE A 245 -14.21 -1.64 2.51
CA ILE A 245 -15.40 -0.81 2.58
C ILE A 245 -16.43 -1.42 3.54
N ALA A 246 -16.71 -2.72 3.40
CA ALA A 246 -17.67 -3.43 4.25
C ALA A 246 -17.22 -3.46 5.72
N LEU A 247 -15.95 -3.81 5.98
CA LEU A 247 -15.37 -3.79 7.33
C LEU A 247 -15.54 -2.42 7.98
N THR A 248 -15.19 -1.37 7.27
CA THR A 248 -15.30 0.00 7.74
C THR A 248 -16.76 0.38 8.08
N ALA A 249 -17.71 0.01 7.21
CA ALA A 249 -19.13 0.28 7.40
C ALA A 249 -19.67 -0.51 8.60
N ILE A 250 -19.37 -1.81 8.71
CA ILE A 250 -19.83 -2.68 9.78
C ILE A 250 -19.28 -2.22 11.14
N VAL A 251 -17.98 -1.99 11.24
CA VAL A 251 -17.32 -1.57 12.49
C VAL A 251 -17.87 -0.21 12.96
N ASN A 252 -18.07 0.75 12.05
CA ASN A 252 -18.71 2.02 12.39
C ASN A 252 -20.19 1.83 12.78
N GLY A 253 -20.91 0.95 12.08
CA GLY A 253 -22.30 0.60 12.42
C GLY A 253 -22.44 0.03 13.83
N ILE A 254 -21.56 -0.90 14.21
CA ILE A 254 -21.49 -1.48 15.56
C ILE A 254 -21.23 -0.37 16.59
N LYS A 255 -20.20 0.46 16.38
CA LYS A 255 -19.86 1.56 17.27
C LYS A 255 -21.05 2.52 17.49
N HIS A 256 -21.71 2.92 16.42
CA HIS A 256 -22.86 3.83 16.52
C HIS A 256 -24.10 3.16 17.13
N GLY A 257 -24.34 1.87 16.82
CA GLY A 257 -25.40 1.09 17.43
C GLY A 257 -25.24 0.96 18.94
N LEU A 258 -24.02 0.67 19.40
CA LEU A 258 -23.69 0.58 20.83
C LEU A 258 -23.80 1.95 21.54
N LYS A 259 -23.43 3.05 20.88
CA LYS A 259 -23.69 4.40 21.40
C LYS A 259 -25.18 4.66 21.58
N LYS A 260 -25.99 4.34 20.58
CA LYS A 260 -27.45 4.52 20.62
C LYS A 260 -28.09 3.66 21.72
N ALA A 261 -27.53 2.47 21.96
CA ALA A 261 -27.94 1.58 23.05
C ALA A 261 -27.40 2.01 24.42
N LYS A 262 -26.72 3.18 24.52
CA LYS A 262 -26.09 3.71 25.73
C LYS A 262 -25.13 2.75 26.43
N ALA A 263 -24.44 1.88 25.63
CA ALA A 263 -23.45 0.98 26.16
C ALA A 263 -22.25 1.76 26.74
N SER A 264 -21.69 1.29 27.85
CA SER A 264 -20.54 1.95 28.47
C SER A 264 -19.33 2.01 27.51
N ARG A 265 -18.45 3.03 27.69
CA ARG A 265 -17.24 3.23 26.91
C ARG A 265 -16.42 1.94 26.76
N GLY A 266 -16.23 1.19 27.87
CA GLY A 266 -15.44 -0.04 27.87
C GLY A 266 -16.05 -1.14 26.99
N VAL A 267 -17.34 -1.36 27.11
CA VAL A 267 -18.09 -2.34 26.29
C VAL A 267 -18.07 -1.96 24.82
N ASN A 268 -18.36 -0.70 24.50
CA ASN A 268 -18.35 -0.22 23.11
C ASN A 268 -16.95 -0.37 22.49
N LYS A 269 -15.90 0.04 23.20
CA LYS A 269 -14.53 -0.10 22.71
C LYS A 269 -14.16 -1.57 22.48
N PHE A 270 -14.42 -2.44 23.47
CA PHE A 270 -14.11 -3.86 23.39
C PHE A 270 -14.82 -4.55 22.23
N LEU A 271 -16.15 -4.40 22.13
CA LEU A 271 -16.94 -5.03 21.08
C LEU A 271 -16.57 -4.52 19.67
N THR A 272 -16.30 -3.22 19.54
CA THR A 272 -15.87 -2.64 18.25
C THR A 272 -14.51 -3.20 17.80
N ILE A 273 -13.54 -3.27 18.73
CA ILE A 273 -12.21 -3.85 18.44
C ILE A 273 -12.33 -5.34 18.15
N PHE A 274 -13.07 -6.08 18.98
CA PHE A 274 -13.30 -7.52 18.77
C PHE A 274 -13.94 -7.81 17.41
N ALA A 275 -14.98 -7.06 17.03
CA ALA A 275 -15.62 -7.18 15.73
C ALA A 275 -14.63 -6.91 14.57
N CYS A 276 -13.75 -5.91 14.71
CA CYS A 276 -12.72 -5.62 13.72
C CYS A 276 -11.79 -6.83 13.53
N PHE A 277 -11.27 -7.39 14.61
CA PHE A 277 -10.39 -8.56 14.54
C PHE A 277 -11.12 -9.80 14.01
N ALA A 278 -12.32 -10.11 14.52
CA ALA A 278 -13.09 -11.27 14.08
C ALA A 278 -13.39 -11.23 12.58
N LEU A 279 -13.84 -10.07 12.07
CA LEU A 279 -14.09 -9.88 10.63
C LEU A 279 -12.80 -9.99 9.81
N SER A 280 -11.67 -9.49 10.33
CA SER A 280 -10.36 -9.60 9.64
C SER A 280 -9.89 -11.05 9.57
N PHE A 281 -10.07 -11.85 10.62
CA PHE A 281 -9.75 -13.29 10.61
C PHE A 281 -10.63 -14.06 9.62
N VAL A 282 -11.94 -13.78 9.59
CA VAL A 282 -12.85 -14.40 8.63
C VAL A 282 -12.40 -14.09 7.19
N MET A 283 -12.06 -12.84 6.90
CA MET A 283 -11.60 -12.46 5.57
C MET A 283 -10.26 -13.12 5.21
N MET A 284 -9.32 -13.18 6.15
CA MET A 284 -8.06 -13.89 5.93
C MET A 284 -8.32 -15.37 5.57
N GLY A 285 -9.23 -16.03 6.29
CA GLY A 285 -9.65 -17.39 5.98
C GLY A 285 -10.25 -17.54 4.59
N VAL A 286 -11.09 -16.59 4.17
CA VAL A 286 -11.68 -16.56 2.81
C VAL A 286 -10.60 -16.38 1.74
N VAL A 287 -9.66 -15.45 1.93
CA VAL A 287 -8.55 -15.23 0.97
C VAL A 287 -7.67 -16.46 0.86
N VAL A 288 -7.26 -17.05 1.99
CA VAL A 288 -6.45 -18.30 2.01
C VAL A 288 -7.19 -19.44 1.32
N TRP A 289 -8.49 -19.61 1.62
CA TRP A 289 -9.32 -20.64 0.98
C TRP A 289 -9.43 -20.43 -0.53
N LEU A 290 -9.67 -19.20 -0.99
CA LEU A 290 -9.72 -18.87 -2.42
C LEU A 290 -8.38 -19.17 -3.10
N THR A 291 -7.26 -18.70 -2.51
CA THR A 291 -5.92 -18.94 -3.05
C THR A 291 -5.65 -20.44 -3.17
N MET A 292 -5.90 -21.22 -2.10
CA MET A 292 -5.72 -22.66 -2.13
C MET A 292 -6.63 -23.37 -3.14
N SER A 293 -7.88 -22.91 -3.29
CA SER A 293 -8.82 -23.49 -4.25
C SER A 293 -8.36 -23.27 -5.69
N VAL A 294 -7.82 -22.09 -5.99
CA VAL A 294 -7.26 -21.76 -7.30
C VAL A 294 -5.99 -22.57 -7.56
N THR A 295 -5.04 -22.57 -6.62
CA THR A 295 -3.78 -23.31 -6.77
C THR A 295 -4.03 -24.82 -6.92
N ASN A 296 -5.01 -25.39 -6.19
CA ASN A 296 -5.36 -26.80 -6.34
C ASN A 296 -6.07 -27.09 -7.67
N ALA A 297 -6.87 -26.16 -8.19
CA ALA A 297 -7.47 -26.32 -9.52
C ALA A 297 -6.39 -26.32 -10.62
N ASP A 298 -5.42 -25.41 -10.55
CA ASP A 298 -4.28 -25.36 -11.49
C ASP A 298 -3.38 -26.59 -11.39
N LEU A 299 -3.21 -27.18 -10.17
CA LEU A 299 -2.44 -28.40 -9.95
C LEU A 299 -3.19 -29.67 -10.42
N LEU A 300 -4.54 -29.66 -10.41
CA LEU A 300 -5.36 -30.81 -10.78
C LEU A 300 -5.71 -30.82 -12.28
N GLU A 301 -5.82 -29.67 -12.91
CA GLU A 301 -6.02 -29.56 -14.36
C GLU A 301 -4.64 -29.42 -15.02
N ARG A 302 -4.15 -30.49 -15.64
CA ARG A 302 -3.14 -30.41 -16.70
C ARG A 302 -3.76 -29.57 -17.82
N ASN A 303 -3.50 -28.26 -17.79
CA ASN A 303 -4.14 -27.36 -18.73
C ASN A 303 -3.28 -27.28 -20.01
N PRO A 304 -3.65 -28.00 -21.08
CA PRO A 304 -2.90 -27.96 -22.34
C PRO A 304 -2.82 -26.53 -22.91
N GLU A 305 -3.79 -25.65 -22.60
CA GLU A 305 -3.76 -24.25 -23.06
C GLU A 305 -2.59 -23.45 -22.46
N ILE A 306 -2.13 -23.76 -21.23
CA ILE A 306 -0.98 -23.07 -20.63
C ILE A 306 0.30 -23.49 -21.33
N TYR A 307 0.39 -24.75 -21.72
CA TYR A 307 1.51 -25.28 -22.49
C TYR A 307 1.61 -24.62 -23.88
N GLU A 308 0.48 -24.49 -24.58
CA GLU A 308 0.41 -23.89 -25.93
C GLU A 308 0.62 -22.37 -25.94
N LYS A 309 0.37 -21.67 -24.82
CA LYS A 309 0.60 -20.21 -24.68
C LYS A 309 2.06 -19.86 -24.39
N ALA A 310 2.93 -20.82 -24.11
CA ALA A 310 4.35 -20.56 -23.94
C ALA A 310 5.00 -20.23 -25.30
N PRO A 311 5.86 -19.19 -25.40
CA PRO A 311 6.49 -18.82 -26.67
C PRO A 311 7.37 -19.95 -27.23
N LEU A 312 8.06 -20.68 -26.37
CA LEU A 312 8.88 -21.84 -26.69
C LEU A 312 8.43 -23.03 -25.84
N THR A 313 8.26 -24.18 -26.47
CA THR A 313 7.88 -25.43 -25.80
C THR A 313 8.94 -26.52 -25.97
N LEU A 314 9.00 -27.46 -25.02
CA LEU A 314 9.84 -28.66 -25.14
C LEU A 314 9.61 -29.40 -26.45
N SER A 315 8.36 -29.47 -26.92
CA SER A 315 8.03 -30.13 -28.18
C SER A 315 8.51 -29.40 -29.43
N ASP A 316 8.95 -28.16 -29.33
CA ASP A 316 9.61 -27.45 -30.41
C ASP A 316 11.08 -27.90 -30.58
N LEU A 317 11.66 -28.45 -29.51
CA LEU A 317 13.10 -28.80 -29.42
C LEU A 317 13.35 -30.30 -29.50
N ILE A 318 12.46 -31.10 -28.89
CA ILE A 318 12.62 -32.56 -28.81
C ILE A 318 11.26 -33.24 -28.95
N GLU A 319 11.25 -34.49 -29.40
CA GLU A 319 10.05 -35.30 -29.50
C GLU A 319 9.62 -35.76 -28.10
N ILE A 320 8.46 -35.31 -27.63
CA ILE A 320 7.91 -35.66 -26.32
C ILE A 320 6.39 -35.93 -26.39
N ASP A 321 5.90 -36.66 -25.42
CA ASP A 321 4.47 -36.84 -25.16
C ASP A 321 3.95 -35.66 -24.31
N LYS A 322 3.39 -34.63 -24.98
CA LYS A 322 2.93 -33.38 -24.33
C LYS A 322 2.00 -33.60 -23.17
N ASP A 323 1.15 -34.64 -23.22
CA ASP A 323 0.14 -34.91 -22.18
C ASP A 323 0.77 -35.33 -20.84
N LYS A 324 2.04 -35.65 -20.83
CA LYS A 324 2.79 -36.06 -19.62
C LYS A 324 3.56 -34.92 -18.97
N TYR A 325 3.56 -33.72 -19.56
CA TYR A 325 4.32 -32.57 -19.08
C TYR A 325 3.39 -31.51 -18.48
N MET A 326 3.87 -30.86 -17.46
CA MET A 326 3.29 -29.64 -16.89
C MET A 326 4.03 -28.43 -17.40
N SER A 327 3.31 -27.35 -17.68
CA SER A 327 3.90 -26.06 -18.05
C SER A 327 3.41 -24.99 -17.09
N GLU A 328 4.35 -24.32 -16.43
CA GLU A 328 4.11 -23.09 -15.68
C GLU A 328 4.49 -21.93 -16.62
N ASN A 329 3.59 -20.99 -16.87
CA ASN A 329 3.84 -19.81 -17.68
C ASN A 329 3.32 -18.59 -16.93
N ARG A 330 4.22 -17.83 -16.34
CA ARG A 330 3.91 -16.65 -15.54
C ARG A 330 4.45 -15.40 -16.24
N LEU A 331 3.59 -14.41 -16.42
CA LEU A 331 3.94 -13.11 -16.99
C LEU A 331 3.63 -12.01 -15.99
N ASN A 332 4.66 -11.29 -15.56
CA ASN A 332 4.54 -10.05 -14.80
C ASN A 332 4.91 -8.88 -15.73
N GLN A 333 4.21 -7.76 -15.64
CA GLN A 333 4.55 -6.60 -16.44
C GLN A 333 4.18 -5.28 -15.77
N THR A 334 5.05 -4.31 -16.00
CA THR A 334 4.85 -2.92 -15.61
C THR A 334 5.14 -1.98 -16.78
N VAL A 335 5.11 -0.70 -16.55
CA VAL A 335 5.56 0.32 -17.51
C VAL A 335 7.09 0.33 -17.69
N LEU A 336 7.84 -0.27 -16.75
CA LEU A 336 9.30 -0.28 -16.72
C LEU A 336 9.88 -1.49 -17.47
N LEU A 337 9.39 -2.68 -17.13
CA LEU A 337 9.82 -3.94 -17.74
C LEU A 337 8.75 -5.02 -17.65
N SER A 338 8.91 -6.09 -18.42
CA SER A 338 8.12 -7.31 -18.26
C SER A 338 9.05 -8.50 -18.02
N GLU A 339 8.57 -9.43 -17.21
CA GLU A 339 9.22 -10.68 -16.88
C GLU A 339 8.29 -11.83 -17.18
N ARG A 340 8.74 -12.76 -18.01
CA ARG A 340 8.04 -14.01 -18.28
C ARG A 340 8.91 -15.17 -17.79
N VAL A 341 8.35 -16.02 -16.93
CA VAL A 341 9.00 -17.23 -16.46
C VAL A 341 8.18 -18.42 -16.97
N VAL A 342 8.86 -19.32 -17.66
CA VAL A 342 8.28 -20.56 -18.16
C VAL A 342 9.08 -21.75 -17.62
N HIS A 343 8.40 -22.75 -17.09
CA HIS A 343 8.99 -23.98 -16.63
C HIS A 343 8.16 -25.18 -17.12
N GLN A 344 8.75 -26.04 -17.91
CA GLN A 344 8.13 -27.23 -18.48
C GLN A 344 8.85 -28.46 -17.99
N ARG A 345 8.15 -29.28 -17.23
CA ARG A 345 8.71 -30.49 -16.59
C ARG A 345 7.68 -31.60 -16.51
N LYS A 346 8.17 -32.83 -16.42
CA LYS A 346 7.32 -33.98 -16.05
C LYS A 346 7.05 -33.96 -14.55
N PRO A 347 5.81 -34.21 -14.10
CA PRO A 347 5.53 -34.36 -12.67
C PRO A 347 6.43 -35.43 -12.05
N PHE A 348 6.86 -35.24 -10.81
CA PHE A 348 7.62 -36.24 -10.07
C PHE A 348 6.81 -37.52 -9.92
N ASP A 349 7.40 -38.67 -10.23
CA ASP A 349 6.85 -39.97 -9.90
C ASP A 349 6.90 -40.18 -8.38
N THR A 350 6.15 -41.17 -7.86
CA THR A 350 6.11 -41.53 -6.43
C THR A 350 7.50 -41.84 -5.82
N GLU A 351 8.51 -42.04 -6.63
CA GLU A 351 9.91 -42.32 -6.23
C GLU A 351 10.80 -41.04 -6.21
N GLY A 352 10.24 -39.87 -6.55
CA GLY A 352 10.94 -38.57 -6.43
C GLY A 352 12.05 -38.29 -7.42
N THR A 353 12.27 -39.18 -8.41
CA THR A 353 13.29 -39.03 -9.44
C THR A 353 12.66 -38.95 -10.83
N SER A 354 12.77 -37.81 -11.49
CA SER A 354 12.41 -37.68 -12.90
C SER A 354 13.71 -37.54 -13.71
N THR A 355 13.98 -38.49 -14.58
CA THR A 355 15.05 -38.41 -15.59
C THR A 355 14.54 -37.82 -16.91
N ALA A 356 13.32 -37.28 -16.92
CA ALA A 356 12.72 -36.70 -18.11
C ALA A 356 13.28 -35.29 -18.36
N PRO A 357 13.44 -34.87 -19.63
CA PRO A 357 13.93 -33.55 -19.97
C PRO A 357 13.10 -32.43 -19.33
N ASP A 358 13.78 -31.37 -18.90
CA ASP A 358 13.21 -30.14 -18.30
C ASP A 358 13.67 -28.95 -19.13
N LEU A 359 12.76 -27.97 -19.33
CA LEU A 359 13.07 -26.69 -19.97
C LEU A 359 12.55 -25.57 -19.09
N ARG A 360 13.49 -24.72 -18.66
CA ARG A 360 13.16 -23.51 -17.91
C ARG A 360 13.78 -22.30 -18.58
N TYR A 361 12.98 -21.23 -18.72
CA TYR A 361 13.53 -19.97 -19.20
C TYR A 361 12.81 -18.77 -18.59
N ARG A 362 13.55 -17.66 -18.52
CA ARG A 362 13.11 -16.36 -17.99
C ARG A 362 13.42 -15.31 -19.06
N ILE A 363 12.39 -14.60 -19.53
CA ILE A 363 12.51 -13.52 -20.51
C ILE A 363 12.26 -12.21 -19.79
N ILE A 364 13.20 -11.29 -19.87
CA ILE A 364 13.08 -9.93 -19.36
C ILE A 364 13.09 -8.99 -20.55
N THR A 365 11.97 -8.30 -20.78
CA THR A 365 11.88 -7.24 -21.80
C THR A 365 11.95 -5.90 -21.10
N VAL A 366 12.98 -5.12 -21.38
CA VAL A 366 13.25 -3.83 -20.75
C VAL A 366 12.63 -2.73 -21.59
N LYS A 367 11.56 -2.11 -21.08
CA LYS A 367 10.82 -1.04 -21.79
C LYS A 367 11.49 0.33 -21.66
N VAL A 368 12.40 0.47 -20.70
CA VAL A 368 13.10 1.73 -20.39
C VAL A 368 14.61 1.50 -20.56
N PRO A 369 15.24 2.00 -21.66
CA PRO A 369 16.58 1.62 -22.07
C PRO A 369 17.67 1.79 -21.00
N PHE A 370 17.59 2.80 -20.13
CA PHE A 370 18.62 3.01 -19.09
C PHE A 370 18.65 1.90 -18.02
N LEU A 371 17.60 1.06 -17.93
CA LEU A 371 17.55 -0.06 -17.01
C LEU A 371 18.20 -1.32 -17.58
N TYR A 372 18.53 -1.36 -18.89
CA TYR A 372 18.98 -2.57 -19.55
C TYR A 372 20.29 -3.11 -18.96
N GLU A 373 21.33 -2.30 -18.91
CA GLU A 373 22.63 -2.72 -18.36
C GLU A 373 22.52 -3.14 -16.90
N TRP A 374 21.69 -2.43 -16.13
CA TRP A 374 21.47 -2.79 -14.75
C TRP A 374 20.72 -4.13 -14.59
N CYS A 375 19.72 -4.43 -15.43
CA CYS A 375 19.06 -5.74 -15.45
C CYS A 375 20.01 -6.85 -15.88
N LYS A 376 20.86 -6.59 -16.90
CA LYS A 376 21.89 -7.52 -17.37
C LYS A 376 22.88 -7.85 -16.26
N ASP A 377 23.41 -6.83 -15.59
CA ASP A 377 24.33 -7.00 -14.46
C ASP A 377 23.70 -7.84 -13.34
N GLN A 378 22.44 -7.55 -12.97
CA GLN A 378 21.75 -8.32 -11.94
C GLN A 378 21.60 -9.79 -12.31
N MET A 379 21.25 -10.13 -13.55
CA MET A 379 21.16 -11.52 -13.99
C MET A 379 22.53 -12.20 -14.08
N TYR A 380 23.54 -11.46 -14.44
CA TYR A 380 24.91 -11.96 -14.51
C TYR A 380 25.48 -12.29 -13.13
N TYR A 381 25.19 -11.46 -12.11
CA TYR A 381 25.72 -11.62 -10.74
C TYR A 381 24.77 -12.41 -9.79
N ASP A 382 23.48 -12.56 -10.11
CA ASP A 382 22.49 -13.26 -9.26
C ASP A 382 22.87 -14.72 -8.97
N GLN A 383 23.62 -15.36 -9.87
CA GLN A 383 24.11 -16.72 -9.70
C GLN A 383 25.24 -16.84 -8.64
N ASP A 384 25.94 -15.75 -8.32
CA ASP A 384 26.99 -15.75 -7.30
C ASP A 384 26.42 -15.79 -5.86
N GLU A 385 25.22 -15.23 -5.61
CA GLU A 385 24.60 -15.14 -4.27
C GLU A 385 23.61 -16.28 -3.98
N THR A 386 22.83 -16.72 -4.97
CA THR A 386 21.84 -17.80 -4.79
C THR A 386 22.48 -19.18 -4.61
N ASN A 387 23.70 -19.37 -5.06
CA ASN A 387 24.42 -20.64 -4.99
C ASN A 387 24.98 -20.98 -3.60
N SER A 388 24.99 -20.05 -2.65
CA SER A 388 25.58 -20.30 -1.32
C SER A 388 24.79 -21.29 -0.46
N ASN A 389 23.50 -21.56 -0.78
CA ASN A 389 22.63 -22.41 0.04
C ASN A 389 22.18 -23.72 -0.64
N GLU A 390 22.26 -23.83 -1.97
CA GLU A 390 21.77 -25.03 -2.70
C GLU A 390 22.90 -25.97 -3.15
N TRP A 391 24.16 -25.50 -3.18
CA TRP A 391 25.32 -26.31 -3.62
C TRP A 391 26.35 -26.47 -2.51
N PRO A 392 27.16 -27.56 -2.54
CA PRO A 392 28.22 -27.74 -1.55
C PRO A 392 29.15 -26.53 -1.51
N VAL A 393 29.48 -26.09 -0.30
CA VAL A 393 30.40 -24.98 -0.02
C VAL A 393 31.70 -25.15 -0.86
N GLY A 394 31.88 -24.23 -1.80
CA GLY A 394 33.12 -24.23 -2.66
C GLY A 394 32.86 -24.17 -4.18
N ASN A 395 31.65 -24.35 -4.65
CA ASN A 395 31.34 -24.40 -6.09
C ASN A 395 30.77 -23.05 -6.57
N ARG A 396 31.64 -22.12 -6.91
CA ARG A 396 31.25 -20.85 -7.52
C ARG A 396 30.88 -21.04 -8.98
N MET A 397 29.70 -20.55 -9.37
CA MET A 397 29.24 -20.55 -10.75
C MET A 397 29.63 -19.25 -11.44
N VAL A 398 30.12 -19.28 -12.63
CA VAL A 398 30.61 -18.12 -13.39
C VAL A 398 30.11 -18.17 -14.83
N TYR A 399 29.58 -17.08 -15.32
CA TYR A 399 29.25 -16.93 -16.74
C TYR A 399 30.55 -16.73 -17.58
N LYS A 400 30.63 -17.43 -18.70
CA LYS A 400 31.67 -17.25 -19.70
C LYS A 400 31.07 -16.97 -21.06
N GLU A 401 31.64 -16.01 -21.76
CA GLU A 401 31.23 -15.61 -23.10
C GLU A 401 31.29 -16.80 -24.10
N GLN A 402 30.30 -16.86 -24.98
CA GLN A 402 30.14 -17.88 -26.01
C GLN A 402 29.90 -17.21 -27.38
N ASP A 403 29.97 -17.99 -28.46
CA ASP A 403 29.62 -17.51 -29.79
C ASP A 403 28.11 -17.14 -29.86
N PRO A 404 27.77 -15.89 -30.14
CA PRO A 404 26.38 -15.45 -30.20
C PRO A 404 25.66 -15.82 -31.51
N ILE A 405 26.41 -16.16 -32.57
CA ILE A 405 25.87 -16.39 -33.92
C ILE A 405 24.75 -17.45 -33.96
N PRO A 406 24.92 -18.65 -33.33
CA PRO A 406 23.85 -19.67 -33.35
C PRO A 406 22.57 -19.27 -32.69
N TRP A 407 22.64 -18.28 -31.78
CA TRP A 407 21.49 -17.78 -30.99
C TRP A 407 20.88 -16.51 -31.58
N GLY A 408 21.51 -15.92 -32.63
CA GLY A 408 21.07 -14.63 -33.18
C GLY A 408 21.04 -13.51 -32.15
N ALA A 409 21.87 -13.58 -31.11
CA ALA A 409 21.93 -12.63 -30.01
C ALA A 409 23.12 -11.67 -30.19
N ASP A 410 23.11 -10.54 -29.44
CA ASP A 410 24.23 -9.60 -29.43
C ASP A 410 25.38 -10.13 -28.56
N GLU A 411 25.03 -10.73 -27.40
CA GLU A 411 25.96 -11.35 -26.49
C GLU A 411 25.35 -12.65 -25.93
N VAL A 412 26.19 -13.65 -25.70
CA VAL A 412 25.79 -14.93 -25.10
C VAL A 412 26.79 -15.34 -24.04
N TYR A 413 26.29 -15.76 -22.92
CA TYR A 413 27.09 -16.30 -21.82
C TYR A 413 26.53 -17.66 -21.41
N ARG A 414 27.45 -18.61 -21.10
CA ARG A 414 27.14 -19.92 -20.56
C ARG A 414 27.62 -20.03 -19.13
N LEU A 415 26.84 -20.63 -18.27
CA LEU A 415 27.14 -20.84 -16.86
C LEU A 415 28.07 -22.03 -16.66
N TYR A 416 29.18 -21.83 -15.94
CA TYR A 416 30.17 -22.83 -15.59
C TYR A 416 30.41 -22.88 -14.09
N SER A 417 30.63 -24.09 -13.57
CA SER A 417 31.20 -24.26 -12.24
C SER A 417 32.71 -24.12 -12.27
N GLU A 418 33.32 -23.53 -11.25
CA GLU A 418 34.80 -23.47 -11.11
C GLU A 418 35.44 -24.84 -11.06
N GLU A 419 34.73 -25.89 -10.62
CA GLU A 419 35.22 -27.31 -10.65
C GLU A 419 35.05 -28.00 -12.01
N GLY A 420 34.57 -27.28 -13.04
CA GLY A 420 34.48 -27.82 -14.42
C GLY A 420 33.16 -28.52 -14.73
N TRP A 421 32.14 -28.39 -13.89
CA TRP A 421 30.80 -28.85 -14.19
C TRP A 421 30.14 -27.96 -15.24
N TRP A 422 29.43 -28.55 -16.17
CA TRP A 422 28.74 -27.85 -17.23
C TRP A 422 27.27 -27.68 -16.84
N ALA A 423 26.83 -26.47 -16.63
CA ALA A 423 25.40 -26.20 -16.60
C ALA A 423 24.96 -25.84 -18.04
N TYR A 424 23.88 -26.42 -18.51
CA TYR A 424 23.27 -26.06 -19.79
C TYR A 424 22.36 -24.82 -19.62
N THR A 425 22.88 -23.83 -18.92
CA THR A 425 22.22 -22.54 -18.68
C THR A 425 22.93 -21.47 -19.46
N TYR A 426 22.15 -20.74 -20.24
CA TYR A 426 22.64 -19.68 -21.12
C TYR A 426 21.94 -18.36 -20.79
N LEU A 427 22.70 -17.26 -20.83
CA LEU A 427 22.18 -15.89 -20.78
C LEU A 427 22.37 -15.29 -22.16
N LEU A 428 21.23 -14.98 -22.81
CA LEU A 428 21.17 -14.43 -24.16
C LEU A 428 20.77 -12.96 -24.04
N CYS A 429 21.57 -12.06 -24.58
CA CYS A 429 21.37 -10.61 -24.55
C CYS A 429 21.02 -10.12 -25.95
N TYR A 430 19.88 -9.43 -26.08
CA TYR A 430 19.38 -8.77 -27.28
C TYR A 430 19.19 -7.28 -26.98
N GLU A 431 18.86 -6.46 -27.98
CA GLU A 431 18.74 -5.00 -27.85
C GLU A 431 17.86 -4.52 -26.68
N ASP A 432 16.70 -5.16 -26.49
CA ASP A 432 15.74 -4.81 -25.43
C ASP A 432 15.31 -5.99 -24.56
N GLN A 433 15.89 -7.18 -24.80
CA GLN A 433 15.55 -8.40 -24.08
C GLN A 433 16.79 -9.10 -23.52
N ILE A 434 16.62 -9.69 -22.33
CA ILE A 434 17.60 -10.56 -21.70
C ILE A 434 16.88 -11.88 -21.39
N ILE A 435 17.44 -12.99 -21.86
CA ILE A 435 16.84 -14.32 -21.72
C ILE A 435 17.80 -15.23 -21.00
N GLU A 436 17.39 -15.75 -19.86
CA GLU A 436 18.05 -16.87 -19.21
C GLU A 436 17.32 -18.15 -19.60
N ILE A 437 18.00 -19.12 -20.17
CA ILE A 437 17.43 -20.39 -20.58
C ILE A 437 18.28 -21.57 -20.07
N ARG A 438 17.61 -22.55 -19.49
CA ARG A 438 18.24 -23.77 -18.94
C ARG A 438 17.64 -25.00 -19.58
N PHE A 439 18.51 -25.88 -20.02
CA PHE A 439 18.21 -27.21 -20.56
C PHE A 439 18.80 -28.30 -19.65
N ASP A 440 18.23 -29.51 -19.70
CA ASP A 440 18.84 -30.71 -19.10
C ASP A 440 19.80 -31.45 -20.08
N TRP A 441 19.96 -30.90 -21.26
CA TRP A 441 20.85 -31.44 -22.30
C TRP A 441 21.65 -30.33 -23.01
N GLU A 442 22.70 -30.72 -23.75
CA GLU A 442 23.43 -29.74 -24.57
C GLU A 442 22.62 -29.42 -25.84
N PRO A 443 22.21 -28.16 -26.07
CA PRO A 443 21.42 -27.81 -27.24
C PRO A 443 22.27 -27.91 -28.53
N THR A 444 21.64 -28.43 -29.60
CA THR A 444 22.23 -28.45 -30.93
C THR A 444 22.11 -27.07 -31.60
N ALA A 445 22.90 -26.83 -32.66
CA ALA A 445 22.82 -25.57 -33.41
C ALA A 445 21.41 -25.32 -33.99
N GLU A 446 20.69 -26.37 -34.42
CA GLU A 446 19.31 -26.27 -34.87
C GLU A 446 18.37 -25.85 -33.75
N GLN A 447 18.54 -26.41 -32.55
CA GLN A 447 17.73 -26.04 -31.37
C GLN A 447 18.02 -24.60 -30.92
N MET A 448 19.27 -24.12 -31.01
CA MET A 448 19.66 -22.74 -30.74
C MET A 448 18.96 -21.77 -31.70
N GLU A 449 18.91 -22.11 -33.00
CA GLU A 449 18.20 -21.33 -34.02
C GLU A 449 16.68 -21.29 -33.75
N ILE A 450 16.05 -22.40 -33.35
CA ILE A 450 14.65 -22.46 -32.97
C ILE A 450 14.40 -21.53 -31.76
N VAL A 451 15.26 -21.53 -30.76
CA VAL A 451 15.18 -20.63 -29.59
C VAL A 451 15.21 -19.18 -30.04
N ALA A 452 16.14 -18.80 -30.88
CA ALA A 452 16.28 -17.45 -31.43
C ALA A 452 14.98 -17.01 -32.13
N GLN A 453 14.47 -17.84 -33.04
CA GLN A 453 13.24 -17.55 -33.80
C GLN A 453 11.97 -17.45 -32.93
N LYS A 454 11.89 -18.22 -31.85
CA LYS A 454 10.72 -18.30 -30.97
C LYS A 454 10.71 -17.25 -29.86
N LEU A 455 11.87 -16.90 -29.31
CA LEU A 455 11.98 -16.02 -28.17
C LEU A 455 12.35 -14.58 -28.53
N ASN A 456 12.96 -14.36 -29.69
CA ASN A 456 13.25 -13.02 -30.24
C ASN A 456 12.81 -12.96 -31.70
N PRO A 457 11.47 -12.93 -31.98
CA PRO A 457 10.92 -12.95 -33.33
C PRO A 457 11.09 -11.63 -34.10
#